data_ff06efa524fb9685f00a2f1d895a5314
#
_entry.id   ff06efa524fb9685f00a2f1d895a5314
#
_cell.length_a   1.000
_cell.length_b   1.000
_cell.length_c   1.000
_cell.angle_alpha   90.00
_cell.angle_beta   90.00
_cell.angle_gamma   90.00
#
_symmetry.space_group_name_H-M   'P 1'
#
loop_
_entity.id
_entity.type
_entity.pdbx_description
1 polymer ?
#
loop_
_entity_poly.entity_id
_entity_poly.type
_entity_poly.pdbx_seq_one_letter_code
_entity_poly.pdbx_strand_id
1 'polypeptide(L)'
;MNKFGGNWTKIKIEILVEYAKAYLTIMKSRKFFKLLYFDGFAGSGEIVKVIDDKMSGYYEVDITIGAAKRIIEIEDPRSFDEYYFVEKDTTNYKLLEEVTKKAYLNKKIFTIQDDCNKKLIDLSNFLRNPKNRNYQTLAFIDPCGMQVEWRSIECLRGLPLDMWVLVPTGLGVNRLLKNNGQISDAWLEKLEVFLGLTRDEIEKFFYKRTETLFPEIPDIKKEKDAIDKSAKLYQKRLKEVFDYVSKPYELRNNTNTIMYHLYLTSNNENAIKIANDIVKKYNS
;
A
#
# COMPACT_ATOMS: atom_id res chain seq x y z
N MET A 1 -21.41 10.57 19.81
CA MET A 1 -19.96 10.26 19.70
C MET A 1 -19.75 9.50 18.41
N ASN A 2 -19.37 10.18 17.35
CA ASN A 2 -19.17 9.57 16.03
C ASN A 2 -17.87 8.77 16.07
N LYS A 3 -17.97 7.45 15.92
CA LYS A 3 -16.80 6.57 15.74
C LYS A 3 -16.22 6.82 14.35
N PHE A 4 -15.15 7.59 14.29
CA PHE A 4 -14.37 7.79 13.07
C PHE A 4 -13.37 6.64 12.93
N GLY A 5 -13.19 6.14 11.70
CA GLY A 5 -12.23 5.08 11.38
C GLY A 5 -12.73 3.69 11.80
N GLY A 6 -13.19 2.91 10.92
CA GLY A 6 -13.64 1.57 11.31
C GLY A 6 -13.97 0.69 10.12
N ASN A 7 -14.61 1.23 9.11
CA ASN A 7 -15.11 0.38 8.03
C ASN A 7 -14.05 0.13 6.94
N TRP A 8 -13.33 1.16 6.50
CA TRP A 8 -12.35 1.04 5.43
C TRP A 8 -11.10 0.24 5.83
N THR A 9 -10.65 0.34 7.09
CA THR A 9 -9.54 -0.48 7.60
C THR A 9 -9.93 -1.95 7.64
N LYS A 10 -11.14 -2.25 8.11
CA LYS A 10 -11.66 -3.61 8.11
C LYS A 10 -11.78 -4.15 6.68
N ILE A 11 -12.33 -3.37 5.76
CA ILE A 11 -12.52 -3.77 4.36
C ILE A 11 -11.20 -4.11 3.69
N LYS A 12 -10.15 -3.27 3.82
CA LYS A 12 -8.85 -3.56 3.20
C LYS A 12 -8.23 -4.87 3.69
N ILE A 13 -8.39 -5.17 5.00
CA ILE A 13 -7.89 -6.41 5.59
C ILE A 13 -8.73 -7.62 5.12
N GLU A 14 -10.05 -7.48 5.01
CA GLU A 14 -10.90 -8.54 4.45
C GLU A 14 -10.51 -8.86 3.00
N ILE A 15 -10.31 -7.84 2.16
CA ILE A 15 -9.84 -8.00 0.77
C ILE A 15 -8.51 -8.75 0.75
N LEU A 16 -7.55 -8.33 1.58
CA LEU A 16 -6.24 -8.98 1.67
C LEU A 16 -6.36 -10.45 2.07
N VAL A 17 -7.14 -10.76 3.11
CA VAL A 17 -7.33 -12.12 3.63
C VAL A 17 -8.04 -13.01 2.62
N GLU A 18 -9.11 -12.52 1.97
CA GLU A 18 -9.79 -13.27 0.90
C GLU A 18 -8.83 -13.56 -0.27
N TYR A 19 -8.04 -12.56 -0.65
CA TYR A 19 -7.04 -12.76 -1.70
C TYR A 19 -5.95 -13.76 -1.29
N ALA A 20 -5.43 -13.66 -0.08
CA ALA A 20 -4.44 -14.60 0.44
C ALA A 20 -4.96 -16.05 0.43
N LYS A 21 -6.22 -16.27 0.83
CA LYS A 21 -6.86 -17.59 0.76
C LYS A 21 -6.97 -18.10 -0.68
N ALA A 22 -7.38 -17.27 -1.62
CA ALA A 22 -7.46 -17.63 -3.04
C ALA A 22 -6.07 -17.95 -3.61
N TYR A 23 -5.06 -17.13 -3.29
CA TYR A 23 -3.66 -17.34 -3.65
C TYR A 23 -3.15 -18.69 -3.13
N LEU A 24 -3.35 -18.97 -1.84
CA LEU A 24 -2.94 -20.21 -1.20
C LEU A 24 -3.69 -21.43 -1.77
N THR A 25 -4.95 -21.28 -2.16
CA THR A 25 -5.72 -22.32 -2.86
C THR A 25 -5.09 -22.70 -4.20
N ILE A 26 -4.70 -21.72 -5.00
CA ILE A 26 -4.02 -21.95 -6.28
C ILE A 26 -2.65 -22.60 -6.05
N MET A 27 -1.95 -22.18 -5.01
CA MET A 27 -0.62 -22.67 -4.70
C MET A 27 -0.61 -24.02 -3.97
N LYS A 28 -1.77 -24.56 -3.56
CA LYS A 28 -1.88 -25.84 -2.82
C LYS A 28 -1.23 -27.00 -3.58
N SER A 29 -1.48 -27.10 -4.88
CA SER A 29 -0.91 -28.17 -5.73
C SER A 29 0.53 -27.93 -6.17
N ARG A 30 1.03 -26.70 -6.00
CA ARG A 30 2.35 -26.27 -6.48
C ARG A 30 3.42 -26.38 -5.40
N LYS A 31 3.64 -27.59 -4.87
CA LYS A 31 4.53 -27.86 -3.73
C LYS A 31 6.00 -27.48 -3.96
N PHE A 32 6.43 -27.33 -5.20
CA PHE A 32 7.77 -26.89 -5.54
C PHE A 32 8.05 -25.45 -5.05
N PHE A 33 7.02 -24.59 -5.03
CA PHE A 33 7.20 -23.20 -4.62
C PHE A 33 7.16 -23.06 -3.11
N LYS A 34 8.07 -22.24 -2.60
CA LYS A 34 8.06 -21.68 -1.25
C LYS A 34 7.27 -20.36 -1.28
N LEU A 35 6.33 -20.24 -0.36
CA LEU A 35 5.43 -19.11 -0.29
C LEU A 35 5.87 -18.15 0.81
N LEU A 36 6.24 -16.95 0.43
CA LEU A 36 6.60 -15.86 1.33
C LEU A 36 5.46 -14.85 1.44
N TYR A 37 5.02 -14.54 2.66
CA TYR A 37 4.22 -13.36 2.93
C TYR A 37 5.13 -12.24 3.41
N PHE A 38 5.03 -11.07 2.78
CA PHE A 38 5.80 -9.88 3.13
C PHE A 38 4.85 -8.74 3.49
N ASP A 39 4.98 -8.18 4.69
CA ASP A 39 4.23 -7.01 5.14
C ASP A 39 5.20 -5.87 5.44
N GLY A 40 5.09 -4.79 4.66
CA GLY A 40 6.01 -3.65 4.74
C GLY A 40 5.70 -2.65 5.85
N PHE A 41 4.48 -2.73 6.45
CA PHE A 41 4.00 -1.83 7.50
C PHE A 41 3.15 -2.61 8.51
N ALA A 42 3.74 -3.59 9.16
CA ALA A 42 3.02 -4.59 9.93
C ALA A 42 2.33 -4.07 11.21
N GLY A 43 2.71 -2.88 11.68
CA GLY A 43 2.16 -2.30 12.89
C GLY A 43 2.49 -3.09 14.14
N SER A 44 1.64 -3.00 15.16
CA SER A 44 1.82 -3.73 16.43
C SER A 44 1.29 -5.18 16.41
N GLY A 45 0.69 -5.61 15.30
CA GLY A 45 0.02 -6.92 15.20
C GLY A 45 -1.35 -6.98 15.85
N GLU A 46 -1.63 -6.14 16.83
CA GLU A 46 -2.94 -5.86 17.42
C GLU A 46 -3.16 -4.35 17.38
N ILE A 47 -4.27 -3.91 16.79
CA ILE A 47 -4.45 -2.49 16.56
C ILE A 47 -5.34 -1.88 17.64
N VAL A 48 -4.74 -1.08 18.47
CA VAL A 48 -5.37 0.11 19.05
C VAL A 48 -4.57 1.30 18.55
N LYS A 49 -4.86 1.81 17.36
CA LYS A 49 -4.30 3.09 16.90
C LYS A 49 -5.23 4.21 17.29
N VAL A 50 -4.79 4.99 18.26
CA VAL A 50 -5.31 6.35 18.49
C VAL A 50 -4.46 7.27 17.62
N ILE A 51 -4.95 7.67 16.46
CA ILE A 51 -4.32 8.72 15.65
C ILE A 51 -4.90 10.04 16.13
N ASP A 52 -4.17 10.70 17.03
CA ASP A 52 -4.46 12.08 17.44
C ASP A 52 -3.70 13.04 16.51
N ASP A 53 -4.31 13.40 15.38
CA ASP A 53 -3.81 14.49 14.55
C ASP A 53 -4.33 15.84 15.11
N LYS A 54 -3.59 16.41 16.02
CA LYS A 54 -3.89 17.71 16.67
C LYS A 54 -4.03 18.88 15.68
N MET A 55 -3.57 18.72 14.43
CA MET A 55 -3.71 19.77 13.42
C MET A 55 -5.00 19.69 12.60
N SER A 56 -5.63 18.53 12.51
CA SER A 56 -6.86 18.32 11.73
C SER A 56 -8.09 18.04 12.56
N GLY A 57 -7.95 17.89 13.88
CA GLY A 57 -9.04 17.48 14.77
C GLY A 57 -9.52 16.05 14.53
N TYR A 58 -8.73 15.22 13.90
CA TYR A 58 -9.04 13.82 13.61
C TYR A 58 -8.63 12.92 14.77
N TYR A 59 -9.59 12.21 15.32
CA TYR A 59 -9.38 11.16 16.30
C TYR A 59 -9.84 9.84 15.69
N GLU A 60 -8.91 8.91 15.44
CA GLU A 60 -9.21 7.58 14.92
C GLU A 60 -8.77 6.52 15.92
N VAL A 61 -9.74 5.70 16.39
CA VAL A 61 -9.44 4.50 17.17
C VAL A 61 -9.63 3.31 16.26
N ASP A 62 -8.55 2.71 15.81
CA ASP A 62 -8.57 1.49 15.00
C ASP A 62 -8.47 0.28 15.92
N ILE A 63 -9.59 -0.42 16.13
CA ILE A 63 -9.63 -1.70 16.85
C ILE A 63 -9.74 -2.80 15.79
N THR A 64 -8.63 -3.14 15.16
CA THR A 64 -8.60 -4.24 14.20
C THR A 64 -7.57 -5.26 14.66
N ILE A 65 -7.96 -6.53 14.69
CA ILE A 65 -6.98 -7.62 14.73
C ILE A 65 -6.12 -7.43 13.49
N GLY A 66 -4.84 -7.14 13.68
CA GLY A 66 -3.94 -6.73 12.61
C GLY A 66 -3.91 -7.71 11.45
N ALA A 67 -3.63 -7.20 10.26
CA ALA A 67 -3.50 -8.02 9.06
C ALA A 67 -2.51 -9.18 9.29
N ALA A 68 -1.42 -8.93 9.99
CA ALA A 68 -0.41 -9.92 10.34
C ALA A 68 -1.00 -11.18 11.00
N LYS A 69 -1.76 -11.02 12.08
CA LYS A 69 -2.36 -12.14 12.81
C LYS A 69 -3.32 -12.93 11.92
N ARG A 70 -4.21 -12.24 11.20
CA ARG A 70 -5.20 -12.88 10.32
C ARG A 70 -4.55 -13.67 9.18
N ILE A 71 -3.42 -13.22 8.66
CA ILE A 71 -2.67 -13.93 7.61
C ILE A 71 -1.92 -15.12 8.19
N ILE A 72 -1.29 -14.96 9.36
CA ILE A 72 -0.58 -16.07 10.02
C ILE A 72 -1.54 -17.23 10.36
N GLU A 73 -2.79 -16.92 10.71
CA GLU A 73 -3.81 -17.91 11.08
C GLU A 73 -4.44 -18.67 9.90
N ILE A 74 -4.10 -18.32 8.66
CA ILE A 74 -4.56 -19.11 7.49
C ILE A 74 -3.77 -20.41 7.43
N GLU A 75 -4.46 -21.53 7.66
CA GLU A 75 -3.88 -22.87 7.58
C GLU A 75 -4.46 -23.70 6.44
N ASP A 76 -5.75 -23.54 6.16
CA ASP A 76 -6.43 -24.21 5.06
C ASP A 76 -6.68 -23.22 3.91
N PRO A 77 -6.39 -23.62 2.68
CA PRO A 77 -5.94 -24.92 2.15
C PRO A 77 -4.43 -25.17 2.25
N ARG A 78 -3.63 -24.18 2.57
CA ARG A 78 -2.18 -24.18 2.79
C ARG A 78 -1.81 -22.89 3.54
N SER A 79 -0.77 -22.92 4.38
CA SER A 79 -0.16 -21.73 4.97
C SER A 79 0.98 -21.20 4.10
N PHE A 80 1.44 -19.97 4.34
CA PHE A 80 2.74 -19.52 3.85
C PHE A 80 3.85 -20.31 4.53
N ASP A 81 4.96 -20.51 3.80
CA ASP A 81 6.13 -21.20 4.35
C ASP A 81 6.96 -20.27 5.23
N GLU A 82 6.95 -18.97 4.92
CA GLU A 82 7.67 -17.93 5.66
C GLU A 82 6.87 -16.62 5.68
N TYR A 83 7.00 -15.90 6.81
CA TYR A 83 6.35 -14.60 7.03
C TYR A 83 7.41 -13.57 7.38
N TYR A 84 7.40 -12.43 6.71
CA TYR A 84 8.34 -11.35 6.90
C TYR A 84 7.59 -10.06 7.19
N PHE A 85 7.69 -9.56 8.42
CA PHE A 85 7.01 -8.38 8.91
C PHE A 85 8.01 -7.26 9.17
N VAL A 86 7.77 -6.10 8.58
CA VAL A 86 8.60 -4.91 8.76
C VAL A 86 7.81 -3.86 9.54
N GLU A 87 8.40 -3.35 10.60
CA GLU A 87 7.84 -2.25 11.38
C GLU A 87 8.98 -1.30 11.78
N LYS A 88 8.80 0.00 11.51
CA LYS A 88 9.83 1.00 11.78
C LYS A 88 9.77 1.53 13.20
N ASP A 89 8.56 1.69 13.75
CA ASP A 89 8.35 2.20 15.10
C ASP A 89 8.77 1.16 16.14
N THR A 90 9.63 1.58 17.08
CA THR A 90 10.18 0.68 18.09
C THR A 90 9.13 0.08 19.00
N THR A 91 8.07 0.85 19.34
CA THR A 91 7.01 0.39 20.25
C THR A 91 6.14 -0.65 19.56
N ASN A 92 5.70 -0.36 18.32
CA ASN A 92 4.93 -1.29 17.51
C ASN A 92 5.72 -2.56 17.22
N TYR A 93 7.02 -2.43 16.88
CA TYR A 93 7.89 -3.57 16.63
C TYR A 93 7.96 -4.53 17.83
N LYS A 94 8.15 -4.00 19.06
CA LYS A 94 8.20 -4.83 20.27
C LYS A 94 6.88 -5.57 20.51
N LEU A 95 5.75 -4.90 20.32
CA LEU A 95 4.43 -5.54 20.44
C LEU A 95 4.22 -6.61 19.40
N LEU A 96 4.56 -6.34 18.13
CA LEU A 96 4.49 -7.30 17.04
C LEU A 96 5.35 -8.54 17.31
N GLU A 97 6.58 -8.34 17.77
CA GLU A 97 7.50 -9.42 18.10
C GLU A 97 6.96 -10.29 19.25
N GLU A 98 6.40 -9.67 20.29
CA GLU A 98 5.77 -10.37 21.40
C GLU A 98 4.59 -11.22 20.95
N VAL A 99 3.67 -10.67 20.17
CA VAL A 99 2.49 -11.36 19.64
C VAL A 99 2.89 -12.51 18.73
N THR A 100 3.85 -12.30 17.81
CA THR A 100 4.23 -13.30 16.82
C THR A 100 5.07 -14.43 17.40
N LYS A 101 6.07 -14.14 18.23
CA LYS A 101 6.97 -15.13 18.81
C LYS A 101 6.27 -16.05 19.81
N LYS A 102 5.34 -15.51 20.64
CA LYS A 102 4.67 -16.31 21.67
C LYS A 102 3.57 -17.20 21.14
N ALA A 103 2.83 -16.72 20.13
CA ALA A 103 1.61 -17.39 19.67
C ALA A 103 1.85 -18.42 18.57
N TYR A 104 2.95 -18.33 17.79
CA TYR A 104 3.12 -19.08 16.54
C TYR A 104 4.49 -19.78 16.44
N LEU A 105 4.88 -20.51 17.48
CA LEU A 105 6.19 -21.17 17.60
C LEU A 105 6.55 -22.13 16.45
N ASN A 106 5.54 -22.68 15.78
CA ASN A 106 5.72 -23.64 14.68
C ASN A 106 5.79 -22.99 13.29
N LYS A 107 5.73 -21.66 13.21
CA LYS A 107 5.76 -20.91 11.94
C LYS A 107 7.08 -20.14 11.81
N LYS A 108 7.60 -20.04 10.59
CA LYS A 108 8.81 -19.27 10.31
C LYS A 108 8.43 -17.80 10.14
N ILE A 109 8.52 -17.05 11.21
CA ILE A 109 8.16 -15.65 11.27
C ILE A 109 9.41 -14.82 11.55
N PHE A 110 9.64 -13.83 10.70
CA PHE A 110 10.70 -12.83 10.83
C PHE A 110 10.07 -11.47 11.08
N THR A 111 10.34 -10.88 12.22
CA THR A 111 9.96 -9.50 12.55
C THR A 111 11.21 -8.63 12.52
N ILE A 112 11.18 -7.56 11.73
CA ILE A 112 12.34 -6.72 11.47
C ILE A 112 12.00 -5.27 11.79
N GLN A 113 12.81 -4.65 12.66
CA GLN A 113 12.72 -3.22 12.93
C GLN A 113 13.55 -2.46 11.90
N ASP A 114 12.93 -2.03 10.80
CA ASP A 114 13.62 -1.25 9.75
C ASP A 114 12.60 -0.47 8.89
N ASP A 115 13.13 0.27 7.93
CA ASP A 115 12.34 1.00 6.94
C ASP A 115 11.88 0.08 5.81
N CYS A 116 10.58 0.17 5.45
CA CYS A 116 9.97 -0.63 4.38
C CYS A 116 10.70 -0.48 3.04
N ASN A 117 11.15 0.73 2.68
CA ASN A 117 11.81 0.97 1.40
C ASN A 117 13.12 0.19 1.28
N LYS A 118 13.90 0.13 2.34
CA LYS A 118 15.11 -0.70 2.39
C LYS A 118 14.76 -2.18 2.26
N LYS A 119 13.71 -2.63 2.96
CA LYS A 119 13.32 -4.05 2.94
C LYS A 119 12.69 -4.48 1.62
N LEU A 120 12.06 -3.58 0.87
CA LEU A 120 11.64 -3.86 -0.50
C LEU A 120 12.84 -4.05 -1.45
N ILE A 121 13.90 -3.26 -1.27
CA ILE A 121 15.15 -3.45 -2.02
C ILE A 121 15.81 -4.79 -1.64
N ASP A 122 15.86 -5.11 -0.35
CA ASP A 122 16.39 -6.40 0.13
C ASP A 122 15.58 -7.57 -0.42
N LEU A 123 14.23 -7.48 -0.42
CA LEU A 123 13.33 -8.46 -1.02
C LEU A 123 13.61 -8.63 -2.52
N SER A 124 13.81 -7.51 -3.23
CA SER A 124 14.17 -7.56 -4.65
C SER A 124 15.46 -8.34 -4.88
N ASN A 125 16.51 -8.04 -4.11
CA ASN A 125 17.79 -8.74 -4.20
C ASN A 125 17.66 -10.23 -3.87
N PHE A 126 16.87 -10.56 -2.84
CA PHE A 126 16.57 -11.93 -2.45
C PHE A 126 15.88 -12.70 -3.58
N LEU A 127 14.83 -12.14 -4.17
CA LEU A 127 14.06 -12.82 -5.23
C LEU A 127 14.84 -12.93 -6.55
N ARG A 128 15.77 -12.00 -6.84
CA ARG A 128 16.65 -12.07 -8.02
C ARG A 128 17.74 -13.12 -7.89
N ASN A 129 18.04 -13.58 -6.67
CA ASN A 129 19.07 -14.60 -6.48
C ASN A 129 18.59 -15.94 -7.07
N PRO A 130 19.36 -16.57 -7.99
CA PRO A 130 18.99 -17.85 -8.60
C PRO A 130 18.71 -18.99 -7.61
N LYS A 131 19.30 -18.93 -6.41
CA LYS A 131 19.04 -19.89 -5.33
C LYS A 131 17.62 -19.81 -4.78
N ASN A 132 16.95 -18.68 -4.96
CA ASN A 132 15.61 -18.39 -4.45
C ASN A 132 14.54 -18.38 -5.56
N ARG A 133 14.84 -18.92 -6.75
CA ARG A 133 13.93 -18.98 -7.92
C ARG A 133 12.61 -19.69 -7.67
N ASN A 134 12.53 -20.48 -6.61
CA ASN A 134 11.31 -21.19 -6.21
C ASN A 134 10.44 -20.40 -5.22
N TYR A 135 10.83 -19.20 -4.83
CA TYR A 135 9.96 -18.35 -3.99
C TYR A 135 8.88 -17.68 -4.83
N GLN A 136 7.69 -17.63 -4.25
CA GLN A 136 6.56 -16.83 -4.73
C GLN A 136 6.09 -15.97 -3.56
N THR A 137 5.90 -14.68 -3.79
CA THR A 137 5.65 -13.74 -2.71
C THR A 137 4.27 -13.11 -2.84
N LEU A 138 3.54 -13.03 -1.72
CA LEU A 138 2.43 -12.09 -1.55
C LEU A 138 2.90 -10.95 -0.65
N ALA A 139 2.95 -9.74 -1.19
CA ALA A 139 3.34 -8.55 -0.44
C ALA A 139 2.12 -7.67 -0.11
N PHE A 140 2.13 -7.05 1.07
CA PHE A 140 1.18 -6.06 1.52
C PHE A 140 1.92 -4.78 1.94
N ILE A 141 1.59 -3.66 1.30
CA ILE A 141 2.24 -2.37 1.50
C ILE A 141 1.17 -1.36 1.90
N ASP A 142 1.02 -1.15 3.20
CA ASP A 142 -0.04 -0.36 3.84
C ASP A 142 0.52 0.84 4.62
N PRO A 143 1.07 1.86 3.94
CA PRO A 143 1.65 3.01 4.62
C PRO A 143 0.58 3.93 5.21
N CYS A 144 0.88 4.57 6.35
CA CYS A 144 0.02 5.61 6.92
C CYS A 144 -0.01 6.92 6.10
N GLY A 145 0.79 7.03 5.04
CA GLY A 145 0.89 8.22 4.19
C GLY A 145 1.85 7.98 3.03
N MET A 146 2.45 9.02 2.48
CA MET A 146 3.43 8.90 1.38
C MET A 146 4.82 8.49 1.90
N GLN A 147 4.91 7.30 2.50
CA GLN A 147 6.13 6.74 3.09
C GLN A 147 6.88 5.81 2.13
N VAL A 148 6.18 5.34 1.09
CA VAL A 148 6.77 4.47 0.08
C VAL A 148 7.45 5.32 -0.99
N GLU A 149 8.72 5.06 -1.22
CA GLU A 149 9.49 5.70 -2.28
C GLU A 149 9.31 4.95 -3.60
N TRP A 150 9.09 5.67 -4.68
CA TRP A 150 8.89 5.03 -6.00
C TRP A 150 10.01 4.06 -6.38
N ARG A 151 11.27 4.43 -6.10
CA ARG A 151 12.43 3.59 -6.39
C ARG A 151 12.38 2.20 -5.74
N SER A 152 11.75 2.09 -4.55
CA SER A 152 11.60 0.81 -3.85
C SER A 152 10.51 -0.08 -4.46
N ILE A 153 9.52 0.51 -5.14
CA ILE A 153 8.56 -0.21 -5.98
C ILE A 153 9.20 -0.64 -7.31
N GLU A 154 9.94 0.27 -7.92
CA GLU A 154 10.55 0.03 -9.23
C GLU A 154 11.55 -1.11 -9.23
N CYS A 155 12.27 -1.34 -8.14
CA CYS A 155 13.20 -2.46 -8.00
C CYS A 155 12.49 -3.84 -8.05
N LEU A 156 11.16 -3.90 -7.88
CA LEU A 156 10.38 -5.14 -7.91
C LEU A 156 10.02 -5.62 -9.34
N ARG A 157 10.41 -4.87 -10.36
CA ARG A 157 10.12 -5.18 -11.78
C ARG A 157 10.50 -6.62 -12.15
N GLY A 158 9.54 -7.34 -12.73
CA GLY A 158 9.72 -8.69 -13.26
C GLY A 158 9.93 -9.78 -12.22
N LEU A 159 9.68 -9.50 -10.94
CA LEU A 159 9.84 -10.48 -9.87
C LEU A 159 8.57 -11.33 -9.67
N PRO A 160 8.72 -12.54 -9.11
CA PRO A 160 7.61 -13.46 -8.84
C PRO A 160 6.84 -13.04 -7.57
N LEU A 161 6.11 -11.92 -7.64
CA LEU A 161 5.30 -11.45 -6.53
C LEU A 161 3.98 -10.84 -6.98
N ASP A 162 2.97 -11.02 -6.13
CA ASP A 162 1.74 -10.26 -6.12
C ASP A 162 1.82 -9.24 -4.99
N MET A 163 1.47 -7.97 -5.24
CA MET A 163 1.57 -6.92 -4.22
C MET A 163 0.28 -6.12 -4.12
N TRP A 164 -0.34 -6.14 -2.95
CA TRP A 164 -1.33 -5.16 -2.57
C TRP A 164 -0.64 -3.89 -2.06
N VAL A 165 -0.97 -2.75 -2.65
CA VAL A 165 -0.41 -1.46 -2.24
C VAL A 165 -1.52 -0.44 -2.00
N LEU A 166 -1.46 0.21 -0.83
CA LEU A 166 -2.34 1.29 -0.43
C LEU A 166 -1.71 2.64 -0.80
N VAL A 167 -2.44 3.43 -1.59
CA VAL A 167 -1.96 4.71 -2.14
C VAL A 167 -2.76 5.86 -1.52
N PRO A 168 -2.16 6.78 -0.75
CA PRO A 168 -2.84 7.86 -0.05
C PRO A 168 -3.17 9.04 -0.98
N THR A 169 -4.05 8.82 -1.96
CA THR A 169 -4.43 9.83 -2.97
C THR A 169 -5.18 11.01 -2.39
N GLY A 170 -6.12 10.75 -1.47
CA GLY A 170 -6.92 11.77 -0.80
C GLY A 170 -6.17 12.42 0.35
N LEU A 171 -5.64 11.62 1.28
CA LEU A 171 -4.94 12.11 2.47
C LEU A 171 -3.53 12.63 2.19
N GLY A 172 -2.82 12.04 1.22
CA GLY A 172 -1.47 12.41 0.89
C GLY A 172 -1.42 13.40 -0.28
N VAL A 173 -1.46 12.88 -1.50
CA VAL A 173 -1.20 13.67 -2.72
C VAL A 173 -2.11 14.88 -2.83
N ASN A 174 -3.44 14.70 -2.69
CA ASN A 174 -4.39 15.80 -2.86
C ASN A 174 -4.20 16.95 -1.84
N ARG A 175 -3.79 16.62 -0.60
CA ARG A 175 -3.55 17.63 0.46
C ARG A 175 -2.30 18.47 0.20
N LEU A 176 -1.28 17.92 -0.42
CA LEU A 176 -0.05 18.66 -0.76
C LEU A 176 -0.24 19.57 -1.97
N LEU A 177 -1.15 19.23 -2.88
CA LEU A 177 -1.48 20.02 -4.05
C LEU A 177 -2.39 21.20 -3.67
N LYS A 178 -1.84 22.40 -3.54
CA LYS A 178 -2.60 23.62 -3.25
C LYS A 178 -3.30 24.16 -4.49
N ASN A 179 -4.46 24.82 -4.30
CA ASN A 179 -5.27 25.33 -5.40
C ASN A 179 -4.57 26.41 -6.25
N ASN A 180 -3.67 27.18 -5.63
CA ASN A 180 -2.94 28.28 -6.26
C ASN A 180 -1.56 27.89 -6.82
N GLY A 181 -1.24 26.59 -6.88
CA GLY A 181 0.05 26.11 -7.37
C GLY A 181 1.26 26.34 -6.44
N GLN A 182 1.05 26.99 -5.31
CA GLN A 182 2.13 27.28 -4.35
C GLN A 182 2.40 26.10 -3.44
N ILE A 183 3.11 25.09 -3.94
CA ILE A 183 3.56 23.95 -3.16
C ILE A 183 4.91 24.31 -2.53
N SER A 184 5.10 24.05 -1.23
CA SER A 184 6.41 24.23 -0.60
C SER A 184 7.42 23.24 -1.17
N ASP A 185 8.70 23.63 -1.21
CA ASP A 185 9.76 22.74 -1.73
C ASP A 185 9.80 21.39 -1.03
N ALA A 186 9.66 21.36 0.29
CA ALA A 186 9.63 20.12 1.07
C ALA A 186 8.44 19.19 0.70
N TRP A 187 7.29 19.76 0.33
CA TRP A 187 6.15 18.98 -0.10
C TRP A 187 6.29 18.48 -1.54
N LEU A 188 6.92 19.30 -2.36
CA LEU A 188 7.20 18.92 -3.74
C LEU A 188 8.22 17.80 -3.81
N GLU A 189 9.31 17.89 -3.05
CA GLU A 189 10.31 16.81 -2.89
C GLU A 189 9.65 15.50 -2.44
N LYS A 190 8.72 15.59 -1.49
CA LYS A 190 7.96 14.41 -1.03
C LYS A 190 7.10 13.80 -2.13
N LEU A 191 6.49 14.62 -2.98
CA LEU A 191 5.73 14.15 -4.14
C LEU A 191 6.65 13.54 -5.20
N GLU A 192 7.81 14.14 -5.46
CA GLU A 192 8.83 13.64 -6.39
C GLU A 192 9.27 12.23 -5.97
N VAL A 193 9.64 12.05 -4.70
CA VAL A 193 10.06 10.75 -4.16
C VAL A 193 8.94 9.70 -4.21
N PHE A 194 7.72 10.09 -3.84
CA PHE A 194 6.58 9.19 -3.80
C PHE A 194 6.07 8.78 -5.19
N LEU A 195 6.02 9.73 -6.13
CA LEU A 195 5.54 9.49 -7.50
C LEU A 195 6.65 9.01 -8.45
N GLY A 196 7.91 9.23 -8.10
CA GLY A 196 9.05 8.99 -8.98
C GLY A 196 9.03 9.90 -10.20
N LEU A 197 8.57 11.13 -10.04
CA LEU A 197 8.44 12.14 -11.09
C LEU A 197 9.24 13.38 -10.73
N THR A 198 9.66 14.13 -11.75
CA THR A 198 10.28 15.45 -11.55
C THR A 198 9.24 16.50 -11.18
N ARG A 199 9.72 17.60 -10.59
CA ARG A 199 8.89 18.79 -10.28
C ARG A 199 8.09 19.24 -11.49
N ASP A 200 8.72 19.39 -12.64
CA ASP A 200 8.07 19.83 -13.87
C ASP A 200 6.94 18.89 -14.33
N GLU A 201 7.14 17.59 -14.20
CA GLU A 201 6.12 16.60 -14.54
C GLU A 201 4.93 16.67 -13.59
N ILE A 202 5.18 16.86 -12.28
CA ILE A 202 4.15 17.02 -11.26
C ILE A 202 3.34 18.29 -11.54
N GLU A 203 4.01 19.42 -11.77
CA GLU A 203 3.34 20.69 -12.06
C GLU A 203 2.49 20.61 -13.33
N LYS A 204 3.05 20.09 -14.43
CA LYS A 204 2.33 19.93 -15.69
C LYS A 204 1.13 19.00 -15.57
N PHE A 205 1.21 17.99 -14.72
CA PHE A 205 0.14 17.02 -14.57
C PHE A 205 -1.02 17.53 -13.71
N PHE A 206 -0.72 18.24 -12.62
CA PHE A 206 -1.73 18.63 -11.64
C PHE A 206 -2.21 20.06 -11.76
N TYR A 207 -1.57 20.91 -12.57
CA TYR A 207 -1.91 22.30 -12.72
C TYR A 207 -2.12 22.72 -14.17
N LYS A 208 -3.13 23.56 -14.38
CA LYS A 208 -3.34 24.28 -15.63
C LYS A 208 -2.83 25.69 -15.48
N ARG A 209 -2.04 26.14 -16.45
CA ARG A 209 -1.72 27.55 -16.63
C ARG A 209 -2.74 28.16 -17.59
N THR A 210 -3.52 29.10 -17.11
CA THR A 210 -4.45 29.86 -17.95
C THR A 210 -3.73 31.14 -18.37
N GLU A 211 -3.68 31.39 -19.67
CA GLU A 211 -3.20 32.69 -20.16
C GLU A 211 -4.17 33.78 -19.69
N THR A 212 -3.65 34.78 -19.00
CA THR A 212 -4.39 35.95 -18.57
C THR A 212 -4.08 37.11 -19.48
N LEU A 213 -4.95 38.14 -19.48
CA LEU A 213 -4.71 39.39 -20.19
C LEU A 213 -3.40 40.10 -19.75
N PHE A 214 -2.88 39.70 -18.61
CA PHE A 214 -1.61 40.17 -18.04
C PHE A 214 -0.63 39.01 -17.96
N PRO A 215 0.26 38.82 -18.96
CA PRO A 215 1.20 37.68 -19.03
C PRO A 215 2.13 37.55 -17.83
N GLU A 216 2.32 38.63 -17.07
CA GLU A 216 3.19 38.69 -15.88
C GLU A 216 2.62 38.00 -14.66
N ILE A 217 1.32 37.66 -14.66
CA ILE A 217 0.65 36.97 -13.55
C ILE A 217 -0.10 35.76 -14.10
N PRO A 218 0.56 34.62 -14.29
CA PRO A 218 -0.12 33.42 -14.74
C PRO A 218 -1.13 32.96 -13.70
N ASP A 219 -2.38 32.78 -14.10
CA ASP A 219 -3.40 32.14 -13.25
C ASP A 219 -3.16 30.62 -13.25
N ILE A 220 -2.53 30.15 -12.18
CA ILE A 220 -2.22 28.71 -11.97
C ILE A 220 -3.34 28.14 -11.14
N LYS A 221 -4.09 27.19 -11.70
CA LYS A 221 -5.17 26.49 -11.00
C LYS A 221 -4.91 25.00 -10.92
N LYS A 222 -5.11 24.44 -9.74
CA LYS A 222 -5.15 22.99 -9.53
C LYS A 222 -6.26 22.39 -10.38
N GLU A 223 -5.93 21.28 -11.05
CA GLU A 223 -6.91 20.52 -11.81
C GLU A 223 -8.04 20.02 -10.92
N LYS A 224 -9.27 20.08 -11.45
CA LYS A 224 -10.41 19.43 -10.82
C LYS A 224 -10.14 17.91 -10.79
N ASP A 225 -10.69 17.21 -9.81
CA ASP A 225 -10.55 15.77 -9.66
C ASP A 225 -9.10 15.27 -9.43
N ALA A 226 -8.30 16.06 -8.70
CA ALA A 226 -6.91 15.73 -8.41
C ALA A 226 -6.72 14.37 -7.73
N ILE A 227 -7.72 13.88 -6.97
CA ILE A 227 -7.70 12.55 -6.34
C ILE A 227 -7.74 11.47 -7.42
N ASP A 228 -8.69 11.55 -8.35
CA ASP A 228 -8.83 10.58 -9.44
C ASP A 228 -7.64 10.63 -10.40
N LYS A 229 -7.14 11.85 -10.67
CA LYS A 229 -5.91 12.03 -11.45
C LYS A 229 -4.71 11.38 -10.78
N SER A 230 -4.57 11.55 -9.47
CA SER A 230 -3.50 10.91 -8.69
C SER A 230 -3.61 9.39 -8.75
N ALA A 231 -4.81 8.84 -8.63
CA ALA A 231 -5.05 7.41 -8.71
C ALA A 231 -4.68 6.86 -10.10
N LYS A 232 -5.13 7.51 -11.18
CA LYS A 232 -4.81 7.12 -12.56
C LYS A 232 -3.30 7.23 -12.85
N LEU A 233 -2.66 8.28 -12.36
CA LEU A 233 -1.22 8.46 -12.50
C LEU A 233 -0.46 7.34 -11.80
N TYR A 234 -0.79 7.05 -10.53
CA TYR A 234 -0.10 6.00 -9.80
C TYR A 234 -0.34 4.61 -10.42
N GLN A 235 -1.57 4.35 -10.90
CA GLN A 235 -1.86 3.12 -11.64
C GLN A 235 -1.03 3.01 -12.93
N LYS A 236 -0.87 4.11 -13.68
CA LYS A 236 -0.02 4.14 -14.87
C LYS A 236 1.44 3.82 -14.50
N ARG A 237 1.96 4.44 -13.44
CA ARG A 237 3.31 4.17 -12.95
C ARG A 237 3.48 2.70 -12.54
N LEU A 238 2.51 2.12 -11.81
CA LEU A 238 2.55 0.70 -11.45
C LEU A 238 2.61 -0.22 -12.67
N LYS A 239 1.90 0.13 -13.77
CA LYS A 239 1.96 -0.61 -15.05
C LYS A 239 3.32 -0.51 -15.77
N GLU A 240 4.16 0.43 -15.40
CA GLU A 240 5.54 0.48 -15.90
C GLU A 240 6.45 -0.56 -15.21
N VAL A 241 6.03 -1.07 -14.04
CA VAL A 241 6.79 -2.03 -13.23
C VAL A 241 6.22 -3.44 -13.31
N PHE A 242 4.89 -3.57 -13.32
CA PHE A 242 4.17 -4.84 -13.32
C PHE A 242 3.36 -5.00 -14.60
N ASP A 243 3.30 -6.21 -15.13
CA ASP A 243 2.54 -6.51 -16.35
C ASP A 243 1.04 -6.24 -16.17
N TYR A 244 0.51 -6.46 -14.96
CA TYR A 244 -0.90 -6.31 -14.65
C TYR A 244 -1.12 -5.54 -13.36
N VAL A 245 -2.11 -4.62 -13.39
CA VAL A 245 -2.54 -3.81 -12.25
C VAL A 245 -4.06 -3.81 -12.20
N SER A 246 -4.64 -4.06 -11.04
CA SER A 246 -6.09 -4.04 -10.83
C SER A 246 -6.69 -2.66 -11.06
N LYS A 247 -8.03 -2.62 -11.20
CA LYS A 247 -8.74 -1.35 -11.00
C LYS A 247 -8.50 -0.86 -9.57
N PRO A 248 -8.42 0.46 -9.36
CA PRO A 248 -8.32 1.01 -8.01
C PRO A 248 -9.58 0.68 -7.22
N TYR A 249 -9.41 0.22 -5.99
CA TYR A 249 -10.49 0.16 -5.02
C TYR A 249 -10.43 1.39 -4.11
N GLU A 250 -11.53 2.13 -4.06
CA GLU A 250 -11.63 3.37 -3.30
C GLU A 250 -11.95 3.06 -1.84
N LEU A 251 -11.08 3.46 -0.94
CA LEU A 251 -11.32 3.42 0.50
C LEU A 251 -11.79 4.80 0.96
N ARG A 252 -13.04 4.84 1.43
CA ARG A 252 -13.74 6.07 1.80
C ARG A 252 -13.96 6.15 3.31
N ASN A 253 -13.92 7.37 3.83
CA ASN A 253 -14.28 7.61 5.23
C ASN A 253 -15.81 7.69 5.41
N ASN A 254 -16.25 7.92 6.65
CA ASN A 254 -17.69 7.99 6.98
C ASN A 254 -18.42 9.18 6.35
N THR A 255 -17.68 10.18 5.82
CA THR A 255 -18.24 11.31 5.06
C THR A 255 -18.20 11.06 3.55
N ASN A 256 -17.98 9.82 3.13
CA ASN A 256 -17.86 9.38 1.74
C ASN A 256 -16.70 10.05 0.95
N THR A 257 -15.70 10.56 1.66
CA THR A 257 -14.50 11.14 1.04
C THR A 257 -13.48 10.04 0.76
N ILE A 258 -12.92 10.01 -0.46
CA ILE A 258 -11.84 9.08 -0.82
C ILE A 258 -10.59 9.44 -0.02
N MET A 259 -10.09 8.49 0.75
CA MET A 259 -8.88 8.62 1.55
C MET A 259 -7.69 7.97 0.84
N TYR A 260 -7.92 6.76 0.33
CA TYR A 260 -6.90 5.92 -0.31
C TYR A 260 -7.47 5.20 -1.52
N HIS A 261 -6.56 4.75 -2.38
CA HIS A 261 -6.84 3.74 -3.39
C HIS A 261 -5.98 2.50 -3.14
N LEU A 262 -6.60 1.34 -3.16
CA LEU A 262 -5.94 0.04 -3.00
C LEU A 262 -5.81 -0.63 -4.37
N TYR A 263 -4.60 -1.11 -4.70
CA TYR A 263 -4.29 -1.79 -5.97
C TYR A 263 -3.68 -3.15 -5.69
N LEU A 264 -4.04 -4.16 -6.50
CA LEU A 264 -3.21 -5.33 -6.68
C LEU A 264 -2.33 -5.15 -7.92
N THR A 265 -1.06 -5.48 -7.80
CA THR A 265 -0.11 -5.59 -8.90
C THR A 265 0.42 -7.01 -9.00
N SER A 266 0.63 -7.51 -10.20
CA SER A 266 1.13 -8.86 -10.45
C SER A 266 1.70 -8.99 -11.86
N ASN A 267 2.56 -9.98 -12.08
CA ASN A 267 2.97 -10.41 -13.42
C ASN A 267 2.11 -11.59 -13.92
N ASN A 268 0.96 -11.85 -13.27
CA ASN A 268 0.00 -12.89 -13.64
C ASN A 268 -1.41 -12.29 -13.80
N GLU A 269 -1.97 -12.38 -15.00
CA GLU A 269 -3.30 -11.85 -15.31
C GLU A 269 -4.42 -12.44 -14.43
N ASN A 270 -4.33 -13.72 -14.10
CA ASN A 270 -5.35 -14.37 -13.28
C ASN A 270 -5.38 -13.81 -11.85
N ALA A 271 -4.26 -13.35 -11.32
CA ALA A 271 -4.20 -12.67 -10.03
C ALA A 271 -5.12 -11.43 -10.03
N ILE A 272 -5.08 -10.65 -11.10
CA ILE A 272 -5.91 -9.45 -11.24
C ILE A 272 -7.40 -9.77 -11.40
N LYS A 273 -7.73 -10.84 -12.13
CA LYS A 273 -9.14 -11.28 -12.26
C LYS A 273 -9.72 -11.64 -10.89
N ILE A 274 -8.99 -12.42 -10.10
CA ILE A 274 -9.36 -12.81 -8.74
C ILE A 274 -9.51 -11.58 -7.83
N ALA A 275 -8.53 -10.67 -7.87
CA ALA A 275 -8.60 -9.44 -7.08
C ALA A 275 -9.83 -8.60 -7.41
N ASN A 276 -10.11 -8.40 -8.70
CA ASN A 276 -11.27 -7.64 -9.14
C ASN A 276 -12.59 -8.30 -8.72
N ASP A 277 -12.67 -9.64 -8.71
CA ASP A 277 -13.88 -10.35 -8.27
C ASP A 277 -14.07 -10.26 -6.75
N ILE A 278 -12.99 -10.30 -5.97
CA ILE A 278 -13.05 -10.07 -4.52
C ILE A 278 -13.52 -8.64 -4.24
N VAL A 279 -12.89 -7.65 -4.86
CA VAL A 279 -13.19 -6.23 -4.65
C VAL A 279 -14.64 -5.88 -5.00
N LYS A 280 -15.23 -6.50 -6.02
CA LYS A 280 -16.66 -6.29 -6.39
C LYS A 280 -17.62 -6.55 -5.23
N LYS A 281 -17.30 -7.46 -4.30
CA LYS A 281 -18.15 -7.77 -3.14
C LYS A 281 -18.25 -6.61 -2.15
N TYR A 282 -17.31 -5.68 -2.20
CA TYR A 282 -17.18 -4.54 -1.30
C TYR A 282 -17.57 -3.21 -1.95
N ASN A 283 -18.01 -3.24 -3.22
CA ASN A 283 -18.47 -2.06 -3.98
C ASN A 283 -19.98 -1.84 -3.80
N SER A 284 -20.51 -2.00 -2.60
CA SER A 284 -21.94 -1.74 -2.29
C SER A 284 -22.16 -0.33 -1.77
#